data_2e6c96dafca62bef9a927b943885d0d4
#
_entry.id   2e6c96dafca62bef9a927b943885d0d4
#
_cell.length_a   1.000
_cell.length_b   1.000
_cell.length_c   1.000
_cell.angle_alpha   90.00
_cell.angle_beta   90.00
_cell.angle_gamma   90.00
#
_symmetry.space_group_name_H-M   'P 1'
#
loop_
_entity.id
_entity.type
_entity.pdbx_description
1 polymer ?
#
loop_
_entity_poly.entity_id
_entity_poly.type
_entity_poly.pdbx_seq_one_letter_code
_entity_poly.pdbx_strand_id
1 'polypeptide(L)'
;MRSQKNRYGEVVGFDIAPQLCKQTLSDVLSFIVGTMLMSGSGGWHGGKIMPRVQLPTTVPKQRAWNKGRLIGQKRPLLPKQVWAIRARLELANNLRDLALFNVAIDSKLRGCDLVRLKVSCLVNASEVRSRTSVVQSKTKRPVQFELSETTRISVMEWVERPEMFQSEYMFPSRFHDRPHISTRQYGRIVSAWVKAIGLEPSGYGTHSMRRTKAAEIYRKTGNLRAVQLLLGHTKVDSTVRYLGVELEDALSIAENIDI
;
A
#
# COMPACT_ATOMS: atom_id res chain seq x y z
N MET A 1 -15.39 34.84 16.64
CA MET A 1 -15.89 35.68 15.55
C MET A 1 -14.91 36.80 15.29
N ARG A 2 -14.15 36.76 14.21
CA ARG A 2 -13.32 37.89 13.72
C ARG A 2 -13.67 38.09 12.25
N SER A 3 -14.35 39.19 11.92
CA SER A 3 -14.63 39.63 10.55
C SER A 3 -13.35 40.15 9.90
N GLN A 4 -13.03 39.67 8.72
CA GLN A 4 -11.99 40.28 7.89
C GLN A 4 -12.61 41.38 7.02
N LYS A 5 -12.00 42.57 7.04
CA LYS A 5 -12.33 43.69 6.18
C LYS A 5 -11.36 43.71 4.97
N ASN A 6 -11.89 43.97 3.79
CA ASN A 6 -11.06 44.17 2.59
C ASN A 6 -10.39 45.55 2.61
N ARG A 7 -9.46 45.82 1.66
CA ARG A 7 -8.68 47.07 1.57
C ARG A 7 -9.50 48.33 1.33
N TYR A 8 -10.82 48.24 1.18
CA TYR A 8 -11.71 49.35 0.89
C TYR A 8 -12.85 49.47 1.91
N GLY A 9 -12.79 48.76 3.03
CA GLY A 9 -13.67 49.01 4.17
C GLY A 9 -15.10 48.44 4.08
N GLU A 10 -15.44 47.65 3.06
CA GLU A 10 -16.75 47.06 2.90
C GLU A 10 -16.84 45.63 3.45
N VAL A 11 -17.93 45.34 4.15
CA VAL A 11 -18.26 44.03 4.70
C VAL A 11 -19.08 43.27 3.65
N VAL A 12 -18.45 42.25 3.01
CA VAL A 12 -19.17 41.36 2.09
C VAL A 12 -19.62 40.15 2.86
N GLY A 13 -20.90 40.10 3.24
CA GLY A 13 -21.58 38.93 3.74
C GLY A 13 -22.03 38.06 2.56
N PHE A 14 -21.57 36.83 2.48
CA PHE A 14 -22.19 35.80 1.64
C PHE A 14 -23.02 34.88 2.52
N ASP A 15 -24.32 35.17 2.58
CA ASP A 15 -25.34 34.22 2.98
C ASP A 15 -25.57 33.25 1.81
N ILE A 16 -25.14 32.01 1.95
CA ILE A 16 -25.61 30.92 1.11
C ILE A 16 -26.40 29.99 2.02
N ALA A 17 -27.73 30.14 1.95
CA ALA A 17 -28.69 29.29 2.61
C ALA A 17 -28.61 27.84 2.11
N PRO A 18 -28.75 26.84 3.00
CA PRO A 18 -28.85 25.44 2.61
C PRO A 18 -30.32 25.09 2.32
N GLN A 19 -30.76 25.32 1.10
CA GLN A 19 -32.04 24.82 0.60
C GLN A 19 -31.86 24.09 -0.72
N LEU A 20 -31.36 22.86 -0.68
CA LEU A 20 -31.48 21.89 -1.79
C LEU A 20 -30.96 20.50 -1.36
N CYS A 21 -31.65 19.87 -0.40
CA CYS A 21 -31.49 18.42 -0.18
C CYS A 21 -32.61 17.81 0.68
N LYS A 22 -33.87 18.18 0.44
CA LYS A 22 -35.03 17.53 1.10
C LYS A 22 -36.18 17.15 0.15
N GLN A 23 -35.99 17.23 -1.16
CA GLN A 23 -37.07 16.96 -2.12
C GLN A 23 -36.97 15.61 -2.87
N THR A 24 -35.93 14.82 -2.68
CA THR A 24 -35.74 13.56 -3.44
C THR A 24 -36.14 12.28 -2.70
N LEU A 25 -36.53 12.34 -1.42
CA LEU A 25 -36.98 11.15 -0.68
C LEU A 25 -38.51 11.03 -0.58
N SER A 26 -39.24 12.11 -0.81
CA SER A 26 -40.73 12.13 -0.81
C SER A 26 -41.31 11.61 -2.12
N ASP A 27 -40.65 11.86 -3.26
CA ASP A 27 -41.17 11.51 -4.57
C ASP A 27 -40.99 10.03 -4.94
N VAL A 28 -40.02 9.34 -4.31
CA VAL A 28 -39.82 7.90 -4.53
C VAL A 28 -40.80 7.04 -3.72
N LEU A 29 -41.27 7.53 -2.57
CA LEU A 29 -42.25 6.83 -1.74
C LEU A 29 -43.69 6.97 -2.27
N SER A 30 -44.00 8.05 -2.98
CA SER A 30 -45.33 8.26 -3.57
C SER A 30 -45.60 7.40 -4.80
N PHE A 31 -44.54 6.95 -5.49
CA PHE A 31 -44.70 6.09 -6.70
C PHE A 31 -44.92 4.61 -6.35
N ILE A 32 -44.56 4.17 -5.15
CA ILE A 32 -44.74 2.77 -4.72
C ILE A 32 -46.11 2.52 -4.07
N VAL A 33 -46.73 3.54 -3.47
CA VAL A 33 -48.04 3.41 -2.78
C VAL A 33 -49.23 3.64 -3.74
N GLY A 34 -49.05 4.27 -4.88
CA GLY A 34 -50.12 4.61 -5.84
C GLY A 34 -50.61 3.47 -6.74
N THR A 35 -49.97 2.28 -6.68
CA THR A 35 -50.35 1.16 -7.61
C THR A 35 -51.05 0.00 -6.92
N MET A 36 -51.54 0.18 -5.68
CA MET A 36 -52.17 -0.93 -4.94
C MET A 36 -53.57 -0.67 -4.40
N LEU A 37 -54.36 0.18 -5.06
CA LEU A 37 -55.78 0.33 -4.78
C LEU A 37 -56.58 0.50 -6.06
N MET A 38 -56.83 -0.60 -6.76
CA MET A 38 -57.99 -0.79 -7.61
C MET A 38 -58.58 -2.16 -7.28
N SER A 39 -59.64 -2.13 -6.53
CA SER A 39 -60.52 -3.23 -6.25
C SER A 39 -61.25 -3.66 -7.55
N GLY A 40 -61.13 -4.89 -7.92
CA GLY A 40 -61.91 -5.54 -8.98
C GLY A 40 -62.24 -6.97 -8.52
N SER A 41 -63.51 -7.17 -8.12
CA SER A 41 -64.12 -8.47 -7.83
C SER A 41 -64.13 -9.32 -9.11
N GLY A 42 -63.47 -10.44 -9.12
CA GLY A 42 -63.51 -11.38 -10.25
C GLY A 42 -62.86 -12.72 -9.88
N GLY A 43 -63.64 -13.79 -10.04
CA GLY A 43 -63.51 -15.13 -9.52
C GLY A 43 -62.18 -15.83 -9.78
N TRP A 44 -61.82 -16.65 -8.84
CA TRP A 44 -60.71 -17.57 -8.86
C TRP A 44 -60.98 -18.77 -9.80
N HIS A 45 -60.30 -18.84 -10.93
CA HIS A 45 -60.12 -20.05 -11.70
C HIS A 45 -58.68 -20.20 -12.17
N GLY A 46 -58.07 -21.32 -11.74
CA GLY A 46 -56.91 -21.92 -12.40
C GLY A 46 -55.60 -21.18 -12.24
N GLY A 47 -54.89 -21.36 -11.09
CA GLY A 47 -53.53 -20.87 -10.92
C GLY A 47 -52.56 -21.52 -11.90
N LYS A 48 -52.20 -20.83 -12.99
CA LYS A 48 -50.97 -21.13 -13.75
C LYS A 48 -49.79 -20.79 -12.86
N ILE A 49 -49.13 -21.83 -12.32
CA ILE A 49 -47.87 -21.69 -11.64
C ILE A 49 -46.88 -21.13 -12.67
N MET A 50 -46.46 -19.87 -12.49
CA MET A 50 -45.41 -19.31 -13.32
C MET A 50 -44.14 -20.13 -13.10
N PRO A 51 -43.44 -20.59 -14.14
CA PRO A 51 -42.18 -21.30 -13.97
C PRO A 51 -41.17 -20.40 -13.24
N ARG A 52 -40.67 -20.89 -12.13
CA ARG A 52 -39.60 -20.19 -11.35
C ARG A 52 -38.39 -20.06 -12.27
N VAL A 53 -38.14 -18.84 -12.76
CA VAL A 53 -36.92 -18.54 -13.50
C VAL A 53 -35.76 -18.77 -12.57
N GLN A 54 -35.05 -19.89 -12.73
CA GLN A 54 -33.81 -20.13 -12.04
C GLN A 54 -32.75 -19.18 -12.63
N LEU A 55 -32.51 -18.06 -11.97
CA LEU A 55 -31.38 -17.22 -12.29
C LEU A 55 -30.10 -18.05 -12.07
N PRO A 56 -29.14 -18.01 -13.01
CA PRO A 56 -27.88 -18.73 -12.83
C PRO A 56 -27.20 -18.25 -11.57
N THR A 57 -27.10 -19.15 -10.58
CA THR A 57 -26.53 -18.89 -9.24
C THR A 57 -25.01 -18.76 -9.25
N THR A 58 -24.36 -18.91 -10.40
CA THR A 58 -22.91 -18.77 -10.52
C THR A 58 -22.58 -17.54 -11.37
N VAL A 59 -22.19 -16.46 -10.72
CA VAL A 59 -21.44 -15.39 -11.39
C VAL A 59 -20.20 -16.05 -12.01
N PRO A 60 -20.00 -15.99 -13.33
CA PRO A 60 -18.83 -16.61 -13.95
C PRO A 60 -17.58 -16.02 -13.28
N LYS A 61 -16.76 -16.90 -12.66
CA LYS A 61 -15.48 -16.47 -12.08
C LYS A 61 -14.71 -15.71 -13.15
N GLN A 62 -14.52 -14.43 -12.95
CA GLN A 62 -13.73 -13.61 -13.88
C GLN A 62 -12.38 -14.28 -14.10
N ARG A 63 -12.07 -14.54 -15.35
CA ARG A 63 -10.80 -15.15 -15.74
C ARG A 63 -9.67 -14.25 -15.25
N ALA A 64 -8.76 -14.79 -14.44
CA ALA A 64 -7.63 -14.02 -13.97
C ALA A 64 -6.89 -13.42 -15.17
N TRP A 65 -6.66 -12.10 -15.18
CA TRP A 65 -6.04 -11.35 -16.28
C TRP A 65 -4.66 -11.89 -16.68
N ASN A 66 -4.01 -12.61 -15.76
CA ASN A 66 -2.68 -13.21 -15.92
C ASN A 66 -2.71 -14.73 -16.11
N LYS A 67 -3.88 -15.34 -16.37
CA LYS A 67 -3.97 -16.80 -16.58
C LYS A 67 -3.12 -17.20 -17.78
N GLY A 68 -2.12 -18.08 -17.53
CA GLY A 68 -1.18 -18.56 -18.56
C GLY A 68 -0.03 -17.62 -18.91
N ARG A 69 0.11 -16.50 -18.18
CA ARG A 69 1.28 -15.60 -18.32
C ARG A 69 2.26 -15.84 -17.18
N LEU A 70 3.50 -16.17 -17.50
CA LEU A 70 4.62 -16.12 -16.55
C LEU A 70 4.90 -14.64 -16.27
N ILE A 71 4.38 -14.14 -15.16
CA ILE A 71 4.75 -12.81 -14.69
C ILE A 71 6.10 -12.96 -14.00
N GLY A 72 7.16 -12.49 -14.65
CA GLY A 72 8.51 -12.47 -14.11
C GLY A 72 8.58 -11.81 -12.74
N GLN A 73 9.55 -12.21 -11.93
CA GLN A 73 9.75 -11.60 -10.62
C GLN A 73 10.14 -10.12 -10.78
N LYS A 74 9.58 -9.25 -9.95
CA LYS A 74 9.95 -7.83 -9.94
C LYS A 74 11.42 -7.66 -9.56
N ARG A 75 12.16 -6.90 -10.34
CA ARG A 75 13.60 -6.68 -10.16
C ARG A 75 13.90 -5.91 -8.86
N PRO A 76 14.99 -6.22 -8.13
CA PRO A 76 15.50 -5.36 -7.08
C PRO A 76 16.06 -4.06 -7.68
N LEU A 77 16.09 -2.99 -6.90
CA LEU A 77 16.79 -1.76 -7.28
C LEU A 77 18.30 -1.94 -7.10
N LEU A 78 19.07 -1.36 -8.00
CA LEU A 78 20.52 -1.24 -7.83
C LEU A 78 20.86 -0.13 -6.82
N PRO A 79 22.02 -0.16 -6.14
CA PRO A 79 22.41 0.89 -5.20
C PRO A 79 22.32 2.31 -5.77
N LYS A 80 22.80 2.52 -7.01
CA LYS A 80 22.70 3.81 -7.71
C LYS A 80 21.26 4.30 -7.89
N GLN A 81 20.31 3.38 -8.10
CA GLN A 81 18.89 3.71 -8.25
C GLN A 81 18.26 4.07 -6.89
N VAL A 82 18.68 3.40 -5.82
CA VAL A 82 18.26 3.75 -4.44
C VAL A 82 18.68 5.17 -4.12
N TRP A 83 19.93 5.54 -4.39
CA TRP A 83 20.45 6.90 -4.19
C TRP A 83 19.72 7.92 -5.04
N ALA A 84 19.43 7.62 -6.30
CA ALA A 84 18.72 8.52 -7.21
C ALA A 84 17.29 8.82 -6.73
N ILE A 85 16.59 7.81 -6.17
CA ILE A 85 15.24 8.02 -5.60
C ILE A 85 15.33 8.88 -4.33
N ARG A 86 16.27 8.56 -3.41
CA ARG A 86 16.49 9.35 -2.19
C ARG A 86 16.74 10.82 -2.51
N ALA A 87 17.74 11.09 -3.32
CA ALA A 87 18.10 12.47 -3.69
C ALA A 87 16.91 13.24 -4.29
N ARG A 88 16.10 12.61 -5.13
CA ARG A 88 14.90 13.25 -5.68
C ARG A 88 13.84 13.56 -4.62
N LEU A 89 13.64 12.66 -3.66
CA LEU A 89 12.67 12.85 -2.58
C LEU A 89 13.14 13.94 -1.60
N GLU A 90 14.43 13.99 -1.31
CA GLU A 90 15.08 15.03 -0.51
C GLU A 90 14.95 16.41 -1.19
N LEU A 91 15.34 16.53 -2.46
CA LEU A 91 15.22 17.77 -3.24
C LEU A 91 13.77 18.25 -3.37
N ALA A 92 12.80 17.32 -3.42
CA ALA A 92 11.38 17.63 -3.46
C ALA A 92 10.78 17.93 -2.08
N ASN A 93 11.58 17.86 -1.00
CA ASN A 93 11.14 17.97 0.40
C ASN A 93 9.92 17.09 0.73
N ASN A 94 9.87 15.89 0.13
CA ASN A 94 8.77 14.95 0.34
C ASN A 94 9.12 13.97 1.48
N LEU A 95 9.06 14.47 2.71
CA LEU A 95 9.50 13.75 3.91
C LEU A 95 8.73 12.43 4.12
N ARG A 96 7.41 12.43 3.86
CA ARG A 96 6.60 11.20 3.97
C ARG A 96 7.13 10.09 3.05
N ASP A 97 7.33 10.41 1.79
CA ASP A 97 7.74 9.43 0.79
C ASP A 97 9.20 9.03 0.99
N LEU A 98 10.06 9.94 1.48
CA LEU A 98 11.44 9.64 1.86
C LEU A 98 11.50 8.65 3.03
N ALA A 99 10.73 8.89 4.10
CA ALA A 99 10.62 7.97 5.22
C ALA A 99 10.04 6.62 4.79
N LEU A 100 8.98 6.62 3.97
CA LEU A 100 8.36 5.40 3.44
C LEU A 100 9.35 4.58 2.60
N PHE A 101 10.11 5.23 1.74
CA PHE A 101 11.11 4.58 0.90
C PHE A 101 12.25 3.98 1.73
N ASN A 102 12.82 4.75 2.65
CA ASN A 102 13.92 4.31 3.49
C ASN A 102 13.51 3.14 4.40
N VAL A 103 12.35 3.26 5.08
CA VAL A 103 11.81 2.17 5.90
C VAL A 103 11.49 0.93 5.05
N ALA A 104 10.98 1.08 3.83
CA ALA A 104 10.69 -0.05 2.94
C ALA A 104 11.97 -0.83 2.57
N ILE A 105 13.07 -0.14 2.31
CA ILE A 105 14.37 -0.76 1.98
C ILE A 105 14.95 -1.46 3.20
N ASP A 106 15.02 -0.77 4.36
CA ASP A 106 15.66 -1.29 5.56
C ASP A 106 14.89 -2.42 6.21
N SER A 107 13.59 -2.26 6.37
CA SER A 107 12.74 -3.25 7.04
C SER A 107 12.56 -4.55 6.26
N LYS A 108 12.70 -4.50 4.97
CA LYS A 108 12.42 -5.67 4.09
C LYS A 108 11.02 -6.26 4.33
N LEU A 109 10.06 -5.46 4.83
CA LEU A 109 8.69 -5.87 5.10
C LEU A 109 7.88 -6.08 3.81
N ARG A 110 6.85 -6.91 3.88
CA ARG A 110 5.85 -6.96 2.79
C ARG A 110 5.05 -5.66 2.75
N GLY A 111 4.60 -5.26 1.59
CA GLY A 111 3.83 -4.03 1.45
C GLY A 111 2.60 -3.95 2.38
N CYS A 112 1.94 -5.08 2.66
CA CYS A 112 0.82 -5.12 3.61
C CYS A 112 1.23 -4.88 5.06
N ASP A 113 2.44 -5.30 5.45
CA ASP A 113 2.97 -5.10 6.80
C ASP A 113 3.55 -3.68 6.94
N LEU A 114 4.20 -3.18 5.89
CA LEU A 114 4.76 -1.84 5.85
C LEU A 114 3.69 -0.74 6.00
N VAL A 115 2.58 -0.84 5.26
CA VAL A 115 1.51 0.18 5.33
C VAL A 115 0.77 0.18 6.68
N ARG A 116 0.82 -0.93 7.42
CA ARG A 116 0.24 -1.09 8.76
C ARG A 116 1.22 -0.81 9.89
N LEU A 117 2.41 -0.33 9.58
CA LEU A 117 3.43 -0.07 10.58
C LEU A 117 2.99 1.08 11.49
N LYS A 118 2.99 0.84 12.80
CA LYS A 118 2.64 1.84 13.80
C LYS A 118 3.82 2.71 14.15
N VAL A 119 3.57 3.95 14.52
CA VAL A 119 4.61 4.87 15.01
C VAL A 119 5.32 4.26 16.22
N SER A 120 4.58 3.70 17.17
CA SER A 120 5.12 3.06 18.38
C SER A 120 6.06 1.88 18.13
N CYS A 121 6.03 1.28 16.94
CA CYS A 121 6.99 0.23 16.56
C CYS A 121 8.37 0.79 16.28
N LEU A 122 8.47 2.00 15.71
CA LEU A 122 9.73 2.60 15.30
C LEU A 122 10.23 3.65 16.30
N VAL A 123 9.32 4.40 16.90
CA VAL A 123 9.62 5.54 17.77
C VAL A 123 9.32 5.16 19.22
N ASN A 124 10.25 5.47 20.12
CA ASN A 124 10.09 5.33 21.56
C ASN A 124 10.48 6.65 22.22
N ALA A 125 9.51 7.29 22.88
CA ALA A 125 9.66 8.66 23.38
C ALA A 125 10.08 9.62 22.25
N SER A 126 11.29 10.16 22.29
CA SER A 126 11.81 11.11 21.31
C SER A 126 12.85 10.51 20.35
N GLU A 127 13.03 9.18 20.36
CA GLU A 127 14.08 8.54 19.55
C GLU A 127 13.53 7.46 18.63
N VAL A 128 14.10 7.36 17.43
CA VAL A 128 13.85 6.26 16.51
C VAL A 128 14.77 5.09 16.85
N ARG A 129 14.16 3.93 17.08
CA ARG A 129 14.88 2.70 17.43
C ARG A 129 15.82 2.28 16.29
N SER A 130 17.03 1.83 16.64
CA SER A 130 17.96 1.25 15.67
C SER A 130 17.53 -0.16 15.22
N ARG A 131 16.84 -0.90 16.09
CA ARG A 131 16.30 -2.24 15.80
C ARG A 131 14.88 -2.34 16.34
N THR A 132 14.04 -3.03 15.57
CA THR A 132 12.66 -3.29 15.96
C THR A 132 12.17 -4.64 15.44
N SER A 133 11.04 -5.09 15.95
CA SER A 133 10.40 -6.33 15.50
C SER A 133 8.93 -6.08 15.19
N VAL A 134 8.45 -6.74 14.12
CA VAL A 134 7.05 -6.66 13.67
C VAL A 134 6.53 -8.05 13.37
N VAL A 135 5.31 -8.35 13.82
CA VAL A 135 4.64 -9.61 13.49
C VAL A 135 4.05 -9.50 12.09
N GLN A 136 4.52 -10.35 11.19
CA GLN A 136 4.05 -10.36 9.80
C GLN A 136 2.60 -10.85 9.71
N SER A 137 1.75 -10.15 8.98
CA SER A 137 0.31 -10.48 8.83
C SER A 137 0.09 -11.85 8.20
N LYS A 138 0.91 -12.22 7.20
CA LYS A 138 0.75 -13.47 6.45
C LYS A 138 1.26 -14.71 7.20
N THR A 139 2.42 -14.61 7.87
CA THR A 139 3.09 -15.76 8.50
C THR A 139 2.87 -15.83 10.00
N LYS A 140 2.30 -14.76 10.59
CA LYS A 140 2.10 -14.60 12.04
C LYS A 140 3.39 -14.77 12.86
N ARG A 141 4.55 -14.58 12.23
CA ARG A 141 5.86 -14.67 12.87
C ARG A 141 6.49 -13.30 13.05
N PRO A 142 7.19 -13.08 14.15
CA PRO A 142 7.96 -11.86 14.33
C PRO A 142 9.16 -11.85 13.37
N VAL A 143 9.43 -10.70 12.79
CA VAL A 143 10.62 -10.44 11.99
C VAL A 143 11.30 -9.22 12.57
N GLN A 144 12.58 -9.35 12.85
CA GLN A 144 13.41 -8.25 13.32
C GLN A 144 14.12 -7.60 12.13
N PHE A 145 14.27 -6.30 12.22
CA PHE A 145 15.02 -5.53 11.24
C PHE A 145 15.71 -4.34 11.89
N GLU A 146 16.75 -3.89 11.23
CA GLU A 146 17.52 -2.71 11.60
C GLU A 146 17.11 -1.50 10.75
N LEU A 147 17.25 -0.32 11.32
CA LEU A 147 17.11 0.95 10.63
C LEU A 147 18.47 1.64 10.58
N SER A 148 18.92 1.98 9.38
CA SER A 148 20.14 2.75 9.15
C SER A 148 19.97 4.18 9.68
N GLU A 149 21.08 4.87 9.91
CA GLU A 149 21.06 6.26 10.38
C GLU A 149 20.23 7.16 9.47
N THR A 150 20.45 7.07 8.17
CA THR A 150 19.68 7.83 7.17
C THR A 150 18.17 7.57 7.26
N THR A 151 17.80 6.33 7.58
CA THR A 151 16.37 5.97 7.76
C THR A 151 15.83 6.56 9.06
N ARG A 152 16.62 6.52 10.14
CA ARG A 152 16.21 7.07 11.45
C ARG A 152 15.96 8.58 11.35
N ILE A 153 16.87 9.31 10.71
CA ILE A 153 16.74 10.74 10.46
C ILE A 153 15.45 11.03 9.68
N SER A 154 15.26 10.37 8.54
CA SER A 154 14.07 10.60 7.70
C SER A 154 12.75 10.22 8.38
N VAL A 155 12.75 9.22 9.25
CA VAL A 155 11.59 8.84 10.08
C VAL A 155 11.30 9.93 11.11
N MET A 156 12.34 10.48 11.76
CA MET A 156 12.16 11.52 12.76
C MET A 156 11.60 12.79 12.15
N GLU A 157 12.20 13.28 11.06
CA GLU A 157 11.74 14.44 10.32
C GLU A 157 10.27 14.31 9.87
N TRP A 158 9.85 13.09 9.51
CA TRP A 158 8.46 12.82 9.14
C TRP A 158 7.53 12.82 10.35
N VAL A 159 7.93 12.18 11.47
CA VAL A 159 7.07 12.05 12.67
C VAL A 159 6.88 13.39 13.38
N GLU A 160 7.83 14.32 13.28
CA GLU A 160 7.75 15.68 13.84
C GLU A 160 6.77 16.59 13.06
N ARG A 161 6.24 16.14 11.92
CA ARG A 161 5.27 16.93 11.16
C ARG A 161 3.91 16.99 11.86
N PRO A 162 3.21 18.13 11.78
CA PRO A 162 1.90 18.30 12.42
C PRO A 162 0.87 17.23 12.04
N GLU A 163 0.95 16.70 10.82
CA GLU A 163 0.07 15.65 10.31
C GLU A 163 0.21 14.32 11.06
N MET A 164 1.30 14.17 11.81
CA MET A 164 1.65 12.94 12.52
C MET A 164 1.28 12.94 14.01
N PHE A 165 0.96 14.08 14.62
CA PHE A 165 0.77 14.20 16.07
C PHE A 165 -0.30 13.27 16.67
N GLN A 166 -1.34 12.93 15.90
CA GLN A 166 -2.40 12.04 16.34
C GLN A 166 -2.43 10.72 15.57
N SER A 167 -1.43 10.47 14.73
CA SER A 167 -1.42 9.28 13.90
C SER A 167 -0.87 8.07 14.65
N GLU A 168 -1.67 7.02 14.73
CA GLU A 168 -1.21 5.70 15.22
C GLU A 168 -0.27 5.03 14.21
N TYR A 169 -0.45 5.30 12.91
CA TYR A 169 0.27 4.65 11.81
C TYR A 169 1.34 5.55 11.23
N MET A 170 2.47 4.95 10.83
CA MET A 170 3.59 5.67 10.20
C MET A 170 3.20 6.35 8.89
N PHE A 171 2.23 5.77 8.16
CA PHE A 171 1.82 6.27 6.85
C PHE A 171 0.29 6.40 6.82
N PRO A 172 -0.26 7.47 7.44
CA PRO A 172 -1.69 7.68 7.51
C PRO A 172 -2.29 7.90 6.12
N SER A 173 -3.57 7.56 5.99
CA SER A 173 -4.34 7.87 4.79
C SER A 173 -4.81 9.32 4.83
N ARG A 174 -4.93 9.95 3.66
CA ARG A 174 -5.62 11.24 3.53
C ARG A 174 -7.14 11.12 3.67
N PHE A 175 -7.67 9.91 3.57
CA PHE A 175 -9.10 9.65 3.71
C PHE A 175 -9.40 9.23 5.14
N HIS A 176 -10.34 9.90 5.79
CA HIS A 176 -10.71 9.67 7.19
C HIS A 176 -11.30 8.28 7.45
N ASP A 177 -11.85 7.62 6.42
CA ASP A 177 -12.39 6.27 6.50
C ASP A 177 -11.31 5.18 6.61
N ARG A 178 -10.02 5.54 6.45
CA ARG A 178 -8.90 4.60 6.45
C ARG A 178 -7.76 5.10 7.32
N PRO A 179 -7.31 4.29 8.28
CA PRO A 179 -6.27 4.72 9.21
C PRO A 179 -4.88 4.85 8.57
N HIS A 180 -4.61 4.10 7.51
CA HIS A 180 -3.31 4.10 6.82
C HIS A 180 -3.48 3.98 5.30
N ILE A 181 -2.43 4.28 4.53
CA ILE A 181 -2.42 4.10 3.08
C ILE A 181 -2.67 2.64 2.70
N SER A 182 -3.37 2.42 1.59
CA SER A 182 -3.59 1.06 1.08
C SER A 182 -2.35 0.52 0.37
N THR A 183 -2.23 -0.82 0.27
CA THR A 183 -1.17 -1.46 -0.52
C THR A 183 -1.21 -1.07 -2.00
N ARG A 184 -2.41 -0.79 -2.53
CA ARG A 184 -2.57 -0.27 -3.90
C ARG A 184 -1.99 1.14 -4.03
N GLN A 185 -2.24 2.01 -3.05
CA GLN A 185 -1.66 3.36 -3.03
C GLN A 185 -0.14 3.30 -2.91
N TYR A 186 0.39 2.46 -2.02
CA TYR A 186 1.82 2.22 -1.92
C TYR A 186 2.42 1.73 -3.25
N GLY A 187 1.74 0.82 -3.95
CA GLY A 187 2.16 0.39 -5.29
C GLY A 187 2.24 1.53 -6.32
N ARG A 188 1.27 2.45 -6.30
CA ARG A 188 1.28 3.65 -7.16
C ARG A 188 2.45 4.59 -6.83
N ILE A 189 2.72 4.79 -5.54
CA ILE A 189 3.83 5.61 -5.06
C ILE A 189 5.16 5.01 -5.54
N VAL A 190 5.38 3.69 -5.39
CA VAL A 190 6.57 3.00 -5.89
C VAL A 190 6.70 3.16 -7.41
N SER A 191 5.63 3.02 -8.17
CA SER A 191 5.65 3.21 -9.63
C SER A 191 6.03 4.64 -10.01
N ALA A 192 5.57 5.64 -9.26
CA ALA A 192 5.94 7.04 -9.46
C ALA A 192 7.43 7.29 -9.20
N TRP A 193 8.00 6.73 -8.12
CA TRP A 193 9.44 6.84 -7.83
C TRP A 193 10.31 6.22 -8.92
N VAL A 194 9.94 5.03 -9.39
CA VAL A 194 10.65 4.30 -10.44
C VAL A 194 10.60 5.09 -11.75
N LYS A 195 9.43 5.61 -12.12
CA LYS A 195 9.27 6.45 -13.32
C LYS A 195 10.09 7.74 -13.23
N ALA A 196 10.16 8.36 -12.06
CA ALA A 196 10.90 9.60 -11.84
C ALA A 196 12.41 9.47 -12.09
N ILE A 197 12.99 8.28 -11.94
CA ILE A 197 14.40 8.00 -12.26
C ILE A 197 14.58 7.41 -13.66
N GLY A 198 13.56 7.43 -14.52
CA GLY A 198 13.63 6.99 -15.91
C GLY A 198 13.57 5.47 -16.11
N LEU A 199 13.13 4.70 -15.10
CA LEU A 199 12.98 3.26 -15.23
C LEU A 199 11.54 2.89 -15.64
N GLU A 200 11.41 1.74 -16.32
CA GLU A 200 10.12 1.19 -16.72
C GLU A 200 9.38 0.61 -15.49
N PRO A 201 8.22 1.17 -15.09
CA PRO A 201 7.52 0.75 -13.87
C PRO A 201 7.02 -0.69 -13.91
N SER A 202 6.81 -1.28 -15.10
CA SER A 202 6.33 -2.66 -15.24
C SER A 202 7.30 -3.68 -14.65
N GLY A 203 8.61 -3.38 -14.64
CA GLY A 203 9.67 -4.22 -14.09
C GLY A 203 9.78 -4.18 -12.56
N TYR A 204 9.17 -3.19 -11.93
CA TYR A 204 9.33 -2.92 -10.49
C TYR A 204 7.99 -2.91 -9.75
N GLY A 205 8.04 -2.86 -8.43
CA GLY A 205 6.85 -2.81 -7.56
C GLY A 205 7.20 -2.89 -6.09
N THR A 206 6.20 -3.04 -5.23
CA THR A 206 6.40 -3.12 -3.77
C THR A 206 7.33 -4.25 -3.35
N HIS A 207 7.35 -5.35 -4.10
CA HIS A 207 8.28 -6.46 -3.88
C HIS A 207 9.73 -6.11 -4.23
N SER A 208 9.96 -5.18 -5.16
CA SER A 208 11.30 -4.67 -5.47
C SER A 208 11.94 -4.00 -4.25
N MET A 209 11.19 -3.17 -3.54
CA MET A 209 11.67 -2.51 -2.32
C MET A 209 12.16 -3.54 -1.29
N ARG A 210 11.32 -4.55 -1.02
CA ARG A 210 11.67 -5.63 -0.11
C ARG A 210 12.91 -6.43 -0.54
N ARG A 211 13.08 -6.65 -1.84
CA ARG A 211 14.20 -7.44 -2.42
C ARG A 211 15.51 -6.68 -2.44
N THR A 212 15.48 -5.37 -2.56
CA THR A 212 16.66 -4.54 -2.80
C THR A 212 17.76 -4.78 -1.77
N LYS A 213 17.49 -4.55 -0.49
CA LYS A 213 18.50 -4.76 0.58
C LYS A 213 18.84 -6.25 0.76
N ALA A 214 17.85 -7.14 0.60
CA ALA A 214 18.06 -8.58 0.70
C ALA A 214 19.00 -9.11 -0.41
N ALA A 215 18.81 -8.68 -1.66
CA ALA A 215 19.68 -9.04 -2.77
C ALA A 215 21.09 -8.47 -2.60
N GLU A 216 21.21 -7.23 -2.10
CA GLU A 216 22.50 -6.61 -1.84
C GLU A 216 23.28 -7.33 -0.72
N ILE A 217 22.59 -7.74 0.36
CA ILE A 217 23.20 -8.54 1.43
C ILE A 217 23.70 -9.88 0.86
N TYR A 218 22.87 -10.56 0.07
CA TYR A 218 23.28 -11.83 -0.54
C TYR A 218 24.48 -11.65 -1.47
N ARG A 219 24.47 -10.65 -2.35
CA ARG A 219 25.57 -10.37 -3.27
C ARG A 219 26.89 -10.10 -2.56
N LYS A 220 26.85 -9.41 -1.40
CA LYS A 220 28.06 -9.10 -0.61
C LYS A 220 28.57 -10.24 0.24
N THR A 221 27.68 -11.11 0.71
CA THR A 221 28.03 -12.09 1.75
C THR A 221 27.92 -13.54 1.31
N GLY A 222 27.18 -13.83 0.22
CA GLY A 222 26.81 -15.20 -0.16
C GLY A 222 25.92 -15.93 0.85
N ASN A 223 25.61 -15.30 1.99
CA ASN A 223 24.96 -15.96 3.12
C ASN A 223 23.43 -16.03 2.95
N LEU A 224 22.96 -17.09 2.30
CA LEU A 224 21.54 -17.35 2.06
C LEU A 224 20.73 -17.50 3.35
N ARG A 225 21.34 -18.08 4.40
CA ARG A 225 20.66 -18.29 5.69
C ARG A 225 20.39 -16.97 6.40
N ALA A 226 21.34 -16.04 6.38
CA ALA A 226 21.14 -14.71 6.93
C ALA A 226 19.97 -14.00 6.23
N VAL A 227 19.92 -14.04 4.91
CA VAL A 227 18.82 -13.45 4.12
C VAL A 227 17.48 -14.12 4.43
N GLN A 228 17.46 -15.46 4.57
CA GLN A 228 16.26 -16.20 4.95
C GLN A 228 15.67 -15.71 6.28
N LEU A 229 16.52 -15.55 7.30
CA LEU A 229 16.14 -15.06 8.62
C LEU A 229 15.61 -13.62 8.55
N LEU A 230 16.30 -12.73 7.84
CA LEU A 230 15.91 -11.32 7.68
C LEU A 230 14.58 -11.15 6.93
N LEU A 231 14.26 -12.05 6.02
CA LEU A 231 12.98 -12.05 5.30
C LEU A 231 11.86 -12.77 6.08
N GLY A 232 12.19 -13.54 7.09
CA GLY A 232 11.24 -14.39 7.82
C GLY A 232 10.66 -15.50 6.94
N HIS A 233 11.48 -16.09 6.05
CA HIS A 233 11.08 -17.23 5.24
C HIS A 233 11.30 -18.53 6.00
N THR A 234 10.31 -19.42 5.98
CA THR A 234 10.37 -20.72 6.64
C THR A 234 11.19 -21.75 5.86
N LYS A 235 11.12 -21.67 4.52
CA LYS A 235 11.81 -22.57 3.60
C LYS A 235 12.93 -21.86 2.87
N VAL A 236 14.08 -22.50 2.75
CA VAL A 236 15.24 -21.97 2.01
C VAL A 236 14.88 -21.75 0.53
N ASP A 237 14.20 -22.72 -0.10
CA ASP A 237 13.76 -22.64 -1.50
C ASP A 237 12.97 -21.36 -1.79
N SER A 238 12.19 -20.89 -0.82
CA SER A 238 11.47 -19.61 -0.96
C SER A 238 12.44 -18.43 -1.04
N THR A 239 13.58 -18.51 -0.39
CA THR A 239 14.62 -17.46 -0.41
C THR A 239 15.42 -17.52 -1.69
N VAL A 240 15.82 -18.72 -2.12
CA VAL A 240 16.52 -18.95 -3.42
C VAL A 240 15.66 -18.38 -4.55
N ARG A 241 14.42 -18.85 -4.68
CA ARG A 241 13.48 -18.34 -5.69
C ARG A 241 13.24 -16.85 -5.55
N TYR A 242 13.21 -16.32 -4.32
CA TYR A 242 12.99 -14.91 -4.06
C TYR A 242 14.17 -14.05 -4.50
N LEU A 243 15.40 -14.51 -4.31
CA LEU A 243 16.61 -13.81 -4.75
C LEU A 243 16.84 -13.94 -6.27
N GLY A 244 16.27 -14.99 -6.89
CA GLY A 244 16.53 -15.31 -8.28
C GLY A 244 17.95 -15.87 -8.46
N VAL A 245 18.43 -16.62 -7.46
CA VAL A 245 19.71 -17.36 -7.57
C VAL A 245 19.50 -18.49 -8.56
N GLU A 246 20.21 -18.44 -9.66
CA GLU A 246 20.17 -19.43 -10.73
C GLU A 246 21.43 -20.29 -10.69
N LEU A 247 21.44 -21.39 -11.47
CA LEU A 247 22.59 -22.30 -11.57
C LEU A 247 23.84 -21.55 -12.07
N GLU A 248 23.64 -20.58 -12.94
CA GLU A 248 24.68 -19.71 -13.50
C GLU A 248 25.45 -18.96 -12.41
N ASP A 249 24.75 -18.47 -11.38
CA ASP A 249 25.39 -17.81 -10.24
C ASP A 249 26.30 -18.79 -9.46
N ALA A 250 25.87 -20.05 -9.33
CA ALA A 250 26.65 -21.10 -8.67
C ALA A 250 27.88 -21.51 -9.50
N LEU A 251 27.73 -21.61 -10.81
CA LEU A 251 28.83 -21.93 -11.73
C LEU A 251 29.88 -20.83 -11.73
N SER A 252 29.46 -19.57 -11.79
CA SER A 252 30.40 -18.43 -11.75
C SER A 252 31.17 -18.34 -10.40
N ILE A 253 30.56 -18.77 -9.29
CA ILE A 253 31.27 -18.87 -8.00
C ILE A 253 32.27 -20.01 -8.05
N ALA A 254 31.91 -21.19 -8.62
CA ALA A 254 32.79 -22.34 -8.71
C ALA A 254 34.00 -22.05 -9.61
N GLU A 255 33.81 -21.35 -10.71
CA GLU A 255 34.89 -20.94 -11.62
C GLU A 255 35.95 -20.00 -11.01
N ASN A 256 35.54 -19.25 -9.96
CA ASN A 256 36.44 -18.33 -9.26
C ASN A 256 37.17 -18.97 -8.06
N ILE A 257 36.97 -20.27 -7.81
CA ILE A 257 37.65 -21.01 -6.73
C ILE A 257 38.56 -22.05 -7.36
N ASP A 258 39.84 -21.71 -7.48
CA ASP A 258 40.91 -22.66 -7.77
C ASP A 258 41.40 -23.32 -6.49
N ILE A 259 41.49 -24.65 -6.48
CA ILE A 259 41.96 -25.47 -5.35
C ILE A 259 43.35 -26.04 -5.71
#